data_e5bb743512b989a4a0af08ac5fa5104b
#
_entry.id   e5bb743512b989a4a0af08ac5fa5104b
#
_cell.length_a   1.000
_cell.length_b   1.000
_cell.length_c   1.000
_cell.angle_alpha   90.00
_cell.angle_beta   90.00
_cell.angle_gamma   90.00
#
_symmetry.space_group_name_H-M   'P 1'
#
loop_
_entity.id
_entity.type
_entity.pdbx_description
1 polymer ?
#
loop_
_entity_poly.entity_id
_entity_poly.type
_entity_poly.pdbx_seq_one_letter_code
_entity_poly.pdbx_strand_id
1 'polypeptide(L)' 'MTDEEFYDRLQEIIIALKLKGYSPYEQIFGYLKTGLDTYITRYNDARNKIKSLDKTKLTDYIEKYTIS' A
#
# COMPACT_ATOMS: atom_id res chain seq x y z
N MET A 1 8.38 7.37 12.32
CA MET A 1 8.65 7.27 10.86
C MET A 1 8.48 8.64 10.23
N THR A 2 9.48 9.10 9.48
CA THR A 2 9.40 10.38 8.77
C THR A 2 8.53 10.23 7.51
N ASP A 3 8.11 11.36 6.93
CA ASP A 3 7.35 11.34 5.68
C ASP A 3 8.15 10.68 4.56
N GLU A 4 9.45 10.97 4.50
CA GLU A 4 10.32 10.37 3.50
C GLU A 4 10.36 8.85 3.63
N GLU A 5 10.51 8.35 4.83
CA GLU A 5 10.50 6.90 5.08
C GLU A 5 9.14 6.28 4.71
N PHE A 6 8.05 6.97 5.01
CA PHE A 6 6.71 6.52 4.65
C PHE A 6 6.59 6.34 3.14
N TYR A 7 6.97 7.37 2.38
CA TYR A 7 6.84 7.31 0.92
C TYR A 7 7.80 6.31 0.29
N ASP A 8 9.02 6.18 0.81
CA ASP A 8 9.96 5.18 0.32
C ASP A 8 9.39 3.76 0.50
N ARG A 9 8.84 3.50 1.68
CA ARG A 9 8.26 2.19 1.98
C ARG A 9 7.02 1.93 1.13
N LEU A 10 6.19 2.94 0.95
CA LEU A 10 5.01 2.84 0.10
C LEU A 10 5.39 2.53 -1.34
N GLN A 11 6.43 3.17 -1.88
CA GLN A 11 6.92 2.89 -3.23
C GLN A 11 7.37 1.44 -3.38
N GLU A 12 8.05 0.89 -2.39
CA GLU A 12 8.46 -0.51 -2.40
C GLU A 12 7.24 -1.44 -2.51
N ILE A 13 6.17 -1.12 -1.79
CA ILE A 13 4.93 -1.90 -1.84
C ILE A 13 4.28 -1.79 -3.22
N ILE A 14 4.21 -0.59 -3.76
CA ILE A 14 3.62 -0.34 -5.09
C ILE A 14 4.39 -1.12 -6.16
N ILE A 15 5.71 -1.08 -6.12
CA ILE A 15 6.55 -1.80 -7.07
C ILE A 15 6.32 -3.31 -6.96
N ALA A 16 6.27 -3.83 -5.73
CA ALA A 16 6.04 -5.26 -5.50
C ALA A 16 4.70 -5.71 -6.10
N LEU A 17 3.65 -4.93 -5.92
CA LEU A 17 2.34 -5.25 -6.48
C LEU A 17 2.36 -5.22 -8.01
N LYS A 18 2.99 -4.22 -8.60
CA LYS A 18 3.13 -4.12 -10.06
C LYS A 18 3.89 -5.31 -10.64
N LEU A 19 4.98 -5.70 -10.01
CA LEU A 19 5.80 -6.83 -10.47
C LEU A 19 5.02 -8.14 -10.45
N LYS A 20 4.02 -8.25 -9.59
CA LYS A 20 3.17 -9.44 -9.51
C LYS A 20 1.90 -9.32 -10.33
N GLY A 21 1.75 -8.27 -11.14
CA GLY A 21 0.63 -8.11 -12.04
C GLY A 21 -0.62 -7.51 -11.41
N TYR A 22 -0.52 -6.93 -10.24
CA TYR A 22 -1.66 -6.30 -9.58
C TYR A 22 -1.73 -4.81 -9.88
N SER A 23 -2.94 -4.24 -9.74
CA SER A 23 -3.15 -2.79 -9.76
C SER A 23 -2.90 -2.26 -8.35
N PRO A 24 -1.77 -1.58 -8.10
CA PRO A 24 -1.35 -1.29 -6.73
C PRO A 24 -2.38 -0.50 -5.91
N TYR A 25 -2.96 0.53 -6.50
CA TYR A 25 -3.89 1.39 -5.76
C TYR A 25 -5.18 0.67 -5.42
N GLU A 26 -5.68 -0.18 -6.32
CA GLU A 26 -6.87 -0.98 -6.07
C GLU A 26 -6.64 -1.99 -4.95
N GLN A 27 -5.48 -2.63 -4.93
CA GLN A 27 -5.13 -3.60 -3.90
C GLN A 27 -4.98 -2.93 -2.54
N ILE A 28 -4.30 -1.79 -2.49
CA ILE A 28 -4.13 -1.05 -1.25
C ILE A 28 -5.48 -0.53 -0.75
N PHE A 29 -6.32 -0.04 -1.65
CA PHE A 29 -7.67 0.40 -1.29
C PHE A 29 -8.49 -0.75 -0.69
N GLY A 30 -8.44 -1.93 -1.31
CA GLY A 30 -9.12 -3.12 -0.78
C GLY A 30 -8.64 -3.50 0.61
N TYR A 31 -7.33 -3.43 0.83
CA TYR A 31 -6.74 -3.67 2.14
C TYR A 31 -7.27 -2.68 3.19
N LEU A 32 -7.29 -1.39 2.86
CA LEU A 32 -7.76 -0.36 3.79
C LEU A 32 -9.23 -0.52 4.11
N LYS A 33 -10.04 -0.86 3.11
CA LYS A 33 -11.48 -0.98 3.26
C LYS A 33 -11.88 -2.21 4.08
N THR A 34 -11.18 -3.32 3.89
CA THR A 34 -11.56 -4.61 4.50
C THR A 34 -10.70 -5.00 5.69
N GLY A 35 -9.50 -4.44 5.80
CA GLY A 35 -8.53 -4.86 6.81
C GLY A 35 -7.83 -6.19 6.49
N LEU A 36 -8.08 -6.75 5.31
CA LEU A 36 -7.51 -8.05 4.95
C LEU A 36 -6.18 -7.88 4.23
N ASP A 37 -5.12 -8.37 4.84
CA ASP A 37 -3.77 -8.26 4.27
C ASP A 37 -3.56 -9.17 3.06
N THR A 38 -4.51 -10.06 2.76
CA THR A 38 -4.46 -10.90 1.57
C THR A 38 -4.52 -10.11 0.26
N TYR A 39 -4.99 -8.85 0.32
CA TYR A 39 -4.92 -7.96 -0.84
C TYR A 39 -3.49 -7.56 -1.21
N ILE A 40 -2.55 -7.73 -0.29
CA ILE A 40 -1.16 -7.29 -0.49
C ILE A 40 -0.27 -8.51 -0.68
N THR A 41 0.48 -8.54 -1.77
CA THR A 41 1.40 -9.63 -2.07
C THR A 41 2.45 -9.81 -0.96
N ARG A 42 2.94 -11.03 -0.79
CA ARG A 42 4.06 -11.32 0.12
C ARG A 42 5.42 -10.98 -0.51
N TYR A 43 5.44 -10.72 -1.79
CA TYR A 43 6.67 -10.45 -2.51
C TYR A 43 7.40 -9.26 -1.89
N ASN A 44 8.70 -9.41 -1.68
CA ASN A 44 9.56 -8.38 -1.10
C ASN A 44 9.03 -7.86 0.24
N ASP A 45 8.36 -8.72 1.01
CA ASP A 45 7.83 -8.40 2.34
C ASP A 45 6.81 -7.25 2.34
N ALA A 46 6.14 -7.03 1.19
CA ALA A 46 5.20 -5.91 1.04
C ALA A 46 4.06 -5.98 2.07
N ARG A 47 3.59 -7.18 2.40
CA ARG A 47 2.50 -7.37 3.36
C ARG A 47 2.86 -6.84 4.75
N ASN A 48 4.06 -7.12 5.23
CA ASN A 48 4.52 -6.60 6.52
C ASN A 48 4.83 -5.11 6.44
N LYS A 49 5.36 -4.65 5.31
CA LYS A 49 5.66 -3.23 5.11
C LYS A 49 4.42 -2.38 5.22
N ILE A 50 3.31 -2.80 4.59
CA ILE A 50 2.08 -2.01 4.62
C ILE A 50 1.48 -1.95 6.03
N LYS A 51 1.62 -3.02 6.81
CA LYS A 51 1.14 -3.04 8.19
C LYS A 51 1.86 -2.04 9.08
N SER A 52 3.09 -1.68 8.73
CA SER A 52 3.89 -0.72 9.50
C SER A 52 3.55 0.72 9.16
N LEU A 53 2.79 0.98 8.11
CA LEU A 53 2.44 2.33 7.69
C LEU A 53 1.21 2.84 8.44
N ASP A 54 1.19 4.15 8.71
CA ASP A 54 0.03 4.82 9.32
C ASP A 54 -1.15 4.71 8.37
N LYS A 55 -2.25 4.10 8.83
CA LYS A 55 -3.43 3.87 7.99
C LYS A 55 -4.12 5.16 7.56
N THR A 56 -4.17 6.16 8.43
CA THR A 56 -4.79 7.44 8.09
C THR A 56 -4.04 8.11 6.96
N LYS A 57 -2.71 8.15 7.08
CA LYS A 57 -1.86 8.75 6.07
C LYS A 57 -1.91 7.99 4.75
N LEU A 58 -1.94 6.67 4.82
CA LEU A 58 -2.07 5.80 3.66
C LEU A 58 -3.42 6.00 2.97
N THR A 59 -4.50 6.09 3.75
CA THR A 59 -5.84 6.34 3.23
C THR A 59 -5.89 7.67 2.49
N ASP A 60 -5.36 8.73 3.07
CA ASP A 60 -5.32 10.05 2.43
C ASP A 60 -4.57 10.00 1.10
N TYR A 61 -3.44 9.31 1.07
CA TYR A 61 -2.64 9.17 -0.14
C TYR A 61 -3.42 8.44 -1.24
N ILE A 62 -4.03 7.31 -0.89
CA ILE A 62 -4.72 6.46 -1.86
C ILE A 62 -5.99 7.15 -2.39
N GLU A 63 -6.70 7.88 -1.55
CA GLU A 63 -7.92 8.60 -1.97
C GLU A 63 -7.63 9.62 -3.07
N LYS A 64 -6.47 10.25 -3.04
CA LYS A 64 -6.07 11.20 -4.08
C LYS A 64 -5.98 10.56 -5.46
N TYR A 65 -5.74 9.26 -5.52
CA TYR A 65 -5.59 8.54 -6.78
C TYR A 65 -6.83 7.78 -7.20
N THR A 66 -7.76 7.55 -6.28
CA THR A 66 -8.95 6.74 -6.56
C THR A 66 -10.22 7.56 -6.74
N ILE A 67 -10.26 8.79 -6.25
CA ILE A 67 -11.45 9.65 -6.27
C ILE A 67 -11.37 10.70 -7.38
N SER A 68 -10.21 10.93 -7.93
CA SER A 68 -10.03 11.96 -8.97
C SER A 68 -10.74 11.63 -10.25
#